data_d325bc9dac3aba54b1820641da3a75e6
#
_entry.id   d325bc9dac3aba54b1820641da3a75e6
#
_cell.length_a   1.000
_cell.length_b   1.000
_cell.length_c   1.000
_cell.angle_alpha   90.00
_cell.angle_beta   90.00
_cell.angle_gamma   90.00
#
_symmetry.space_group_name_H-M   'P 1'
#
loop_
_entity.id
_entity.type
_entity.pdbx_description
1 polymer ?
#
loop_
_entity_poly.entity_id
_entity_poly.type
_entity_poly.pdbx_seq_one_letter_code
_entity_poly.pdbx_strand_id
1 'polypeptide(L)'
;MVRLKKIATGTTGSEIAEAALVIPIFFLVLLGIYWFGRAFNTYATINHAAREGALAATMFTCASCGNAATTPATVATAVTAALQAAKLDPNQIQPYSPAFVFCPGAPPCSTANYNITFCSNVQLTPATSPGVPVCGVTVSFQYPYSFSLPFPIPPYGSNAFNLQLKADVQMKGQY
;
A
#
# COMPACT_ATOMS: atom_id res chain seq x y z
N MET A 1 70.46 -8.60 -33.09
CA MET A 1 69.11 -8.34 -33.60
C MET A 1 68.08 -8.62 -32.51
N VAL A 2 67.63 -7.57 -31.80
CA VAL A 2 66.62 -7.70 -30.76
C VAL A 2 65.27 -7.57 -31.45
N ARG A 3 64.48 -8.66 -31.47
CA ARG A 3 63.07 -8.62 -31.94
C ARG A 3 62.22 -7.89 -30.91
N LEU A 4 61.86 -6.66 -31.16
CA LEU A 4 60.82 -5.96 -30.48
C LEU A 4 59.50 -6.71 -30.71
N LYS A 5 59.06 -7.41 -29.67
CA LYS A 5 57.74 -8.06 -29.61
C LYS A 5 56.67 -6.95 -29.64
N LYS A 6 55.97 -6.85 -30.76
CA LYS A 6 54.85 -5.93 -30.98
C LYS A 6 53.83 -6.21 -29.88
N ILE A 7 53.74 -5.35 -28.87
CA ILE A 7 52.69 -5.38 -27.89
C ILE A 7 51.44 -5.04 -28.67
N ALA A 8 50.61 -6.05 -28.91
CA ALA A 8 49.28 -5.84 -29.44
C ALA A 8 48.54 -4.93 -28.45
N THR A 9 48.29 -3.70 -28.83
CA THR A 9 47.39 -2.77 -28.15
C THR A 9 46.00 -3.33 -28.33
N GLY A 10 45.66 -4.30 -27.45
CA GLY A 10 44.35 -4.88 -27.44
C GLY A 10 43.37 -3.86 -26.84
N THR A 11 42.39 -3.44 -27.61
CA THR A 11 41.23 -2.64 -27.24
C THR A 11 40.36 -3.36 -26.17
N THR A 12 40.60 -4.65 -25.95
CA THR A 12 39.89 -5.50 -24.97
C THR A 12 39.98 -4.99 -23.52
N GLY A 13 41.05 -4.27 -23.16
CA GLY A 13 41.17 -3.69 -21.81
C GLY A 13 40.20 -2.52 -21.56
N SER A 14 39.89 -1.74 -22.59
CA SER A 14 38.94 -0.63 -22.49
C SER A 14 37.50 -1.16 -22.36
N GLU A 15 37.14 -2.17 -23.14
CA GLU A 15 35.82 -2.80 -23.10
C GLU A 15 35.51 -3.44 -21.73
N ILE A 16 36.53 -4.10 -21.13
CA ILE A 16 36.39 -4.68 -19.78
C ILE A 16 36.20 -3.58 -18.74
N ALA A 17 36.91 -2.45 -18.85
CA ALA A 17 36.79 -1.34 -17.91
C ALA A 17 35.41 -0.65 -18.02
N GLU A 18 34.88 -0.49 -19.22
CA GLU A 18 33.51 0.01 -19.44
C GLU A 18 32.47 -0.94 -18.85
N ALA A 19 32.59 -2.24 -19.14
CA ALA A 19 31.68 -3.25 -18.59
C ALA A 19 31.71 -3.27 -17.07
N ALA A 20 32.88 -3.15 -16.45
CA ALA A 20 33.05 -3.13 -15.00
C ALA A 20 32.35 -1.93 -14.33
N LEU A 21 32.18 -0.82 -15.05
CA LEU A 21 31.46 0.35 -14.55
C LEU A 21 29.94 0.26 -14.83
N VAL A 22 29.54 -0.28 -15.96
CA VAL A 22 28.12 -0.37 -16.37
C VAL A 22 27.39 -1.47 -15.59
N ILE A 23 28.03 -2.62 -15.36
CA ILE A 23 27.40 -3.77 -14.70
C ILE A 23 26.84 -3.43 -13.30
N PRO A 24 27.58 -2.76 -12.39
CA PRO A 24 27.04 -2.40 -11.07
C PRO A 24 25.81 -1.49 -11.17
N ILE A 25 25.84 -0.52 -12.07
CA ILE A 25 24.71 0.41 -12.27
C ILE A 25 23.49 -0.35 -12.80
N PHE A 26 23.69 -1.25 -13.75
CA PHE A 26 22.63 -2.09 -14.29
C PHE A 26 21.98 -2.96 -13.20
N PHE A 27 22.77 -3.59 -12.34
CA PHE A 27 22.26 -4.36 -11.21
C PHE A 27 21.50 -3.50 -10.20
N LEU A 28 21.94 -2.28 -9.91
CA LEU A 28 21.22 -1.35 -9.04
C LEU A 28 19.85 -0.99 -9.63
N VAL A 29 19.77 -0.75 -10.93
CA VAL A 29 18.49 -0.48 -11.61
C VAL A 29 17.57 -1.69 -11.53
N LEU A 30 18.07 -2.90 -11.79
CA LEU A 30 17.27 -4.13 -11.69
C LEU A 30 16.74 -4.37 -10.27
N LEU A 31 17.58 -4.18 -9.26
CA LEU A 31 17.17 -4.26 -7.86
C LEU A 31 16.10 -3.21 -7.53
N GLY A 32 16.27 -1.98 -8.02
CA GLY A 32 15.28 -0.92 -7.88
C GLY A 32 13.92 -1.34 -8.46
N ILE A 33 13.89 -1.80 -9.70
CA ILE A 33 12.66 -2.28 -10.36
C ILE A 33 12.00 -3.42 -9.56
N TYR A 34 12.78 -4.38 -9.09
CA TYR A 34 12.27 -5.49 -8.29
C TYR A 34 11.60 -5.02 -6.98
N TRP A 35 12.29 -4.15 -6.21
CA TRP A 35 11.77 -3.67 -4.93
C TRP A 35 10.57 -2.74 -5.10
N PHE A 36 10.62 -1.83 -6.09
CA PHE A 36 9.49 -0.97 -6.41
C PHE A 36 8.28 -1.79 -6.88
N GLY A 37 8.48 -2.75 -7.75
CA GLY A 37 7.40 -3.63 -8.23
C GLY A 37 6.72 -4.37 -7.08
N ARG A 38 7.50 -4.87 -6.12
CA ARG A 38 6.96 -5.54 -4.93
C ARG A 38 6.22 -4.58 -4.01
N ALA A 39 6.76 -3.38 -3.76
CA ALA A 39 6.08 -2.37 -2.95
C ALA A 39 4.76 -1.93 -3.60
N PHE A 40 4.75 -1.71 -4.90
CA PHE A 40 3.55 -1.36 -5.66
C PHE A 40 2.49 -2.45 -5.62
N ASN A 41 2.89 -3.71 -5.75
CA ASN A 41 1.97 -4.83 -5.63
C ASN A 41 1.34 -4.89 -4.23
N THR A 42 2.14 -4.73 -3.17
CA THR A 42 1.61 -4.67 -1.81
C THR A 42 0.66 -3.49 -1.63
N TYR A 43 1.03 -2.31 -2.14
CA TYR A 43 0.18 -1.11 -2.09
C TYR A 43 -1.15 -1.31 -2.83
N ALA A 44 -1.13 -1.88 -4.02
CA ALA A 44 -2.35 -2.20 -4.78
C ALA A 44 -3.24 -3.19 -4.01
N THR A 45 -2.63 -4.20 -3.40
CA THR A 45 -3.33 -5.22 -2.62
C THR A 45 -4.04 -4.63 -1.39
N ILE A 46 -3.37 -3.78 -0.61
CA ILE A 46 -4.00 -3.18 0.58
C ILE A 46 -5.14 -2.23 0.21
N ASN A 47 -5.00 -1.48 -0.89
CA ASN A 47 -6.08 -0.64 -1.40
C ASN A 47 -7.27 -1.47 -1.90
N HIS A 48 -7.01 -2.61 -2.56
CA HIS A 48 -8.05 -3.55 -2.94
C HIS A 48 -8.78 -4.10 -1.70
N ALA A 49 -8.04 -4.53 -0.68
CA ALA A 49 -8.62 -5.02 0.56
C ALA A 49 -9.46 -3.95 1.29
N ALA A 50 -8.99 -2.70 1.34
CA ALA A 50 -9.77 -1.58 1.88
C ALA A 50 -11.06 -1.35 1.08
N ARG A 51 -11.00 -1.50 -0.24
CA ARG A 51 -12.17 -1.38 -1.13
C ARG A 51 -13.19 -2.49 -0.89
N GLU A 52 -12.75 -3.73 -0.72
CA GLU A 52 -13.64 -4.85 -0.36
C GLU A 52 -14.30 -4.63 1.00
N GLY A 53 -13.57 -4.10 1.98
CA GLY A 53 -14.14 -3.69 3.26
C GLY A 53 -15.19 -2.59 3.12
N ALA A 54 -14.91 -1.57 2.32
CA ALA A 54 -15.85 -0.47 2.06
C ALA A 54 -17.09 -0.95 1.28
N LEU A 55 -16.94 -1.87 0.32
CA LEU A 55 -18.05 -2.52 -0.35
C LEU A 55 -18.93 -3.31 0.63
N ALA A 56 -18.31 -4.12 1.49
CA ALA A 56 -19.03 -4.84 2.54
C ALA A 56 -19.80 -3.91 3.49
N ALA A 57 -19.27 -2.70 3.72
CA ALA A 57 -19.92 -1.68 4.52
C ALA A 57 -21.13 -1.03 3.84
N THR A 58 -21.16 -0.98 2.51
CA THR A 58 -22.23 -0.35 1.74
C THR A 58 -23.28 -1.33 1.21
N MET A 59 -23.00 -2.65 1.28
CA MET A 59 -23.93 -3.67 0.84
C MET A 59 -25.17 -3.72 1.74
N PHE A 60 -26.34 -3.82 1.10
CA PHE A 60 -27.59 -4.06 1.81
C PHE A 60 -27.60 -5.47 2.40
N THR A 61 -27.85 -5.56 3.69
CA THR A 61 -27.96 -6.86 4.37
C THR A 61 -29.30 -7.54 4.08
N CYS A 62 -30.29 -6.77 3.63
CA CYS A 62 -31.64 -7.29 3.37
C CYS A 62 -32.42 -6.33 2.46
N ALA A 63 -33.09 -6.90 1.43
CA ALA A 63 -33.89 -6.12 0.49
C ALA A 63 -35.20 -5.57 1.07
N SER A 64 -35.70 -6.12 2.18
CA SER A 64 -37.01 -5.83 2.73
C SER A 64 -37.08 -5.47 4.22
N CYS A 65 -35.94 -5.55 4.94
CA CYS A 65 -35.96 -5.42 6.41
C CYS A 65 -35.37 -4.12 6.96
N GLY A 66 -35.26 -3.07 6.15
CA GLY A 66 -34.59 -1.83 6.55
C GLY A 66 -33.07 -2.07 6.70
N ASN A 67 -32.26 -1.23 6.08
CA ASN A 67 -30.82 -1.43 6.08
C ASN A 67 -30.25 -1.11 7.45
N ALA A 68 -29.89 -2.15 8.20
CA ALA A 68 -29.10 -1.98 9.40
C ALA A 68 -27.68 -1.60 9.00
N ALA A 69 -27.08 -0.66 9.72
CA ALA A 69 -25.69 -0.29 9.55
C ALA A 69 -24.80 -1.54 9.72
N THR A 70 -23.91 -1.77 8.77
CA THR A 70 -22.96 -2.87 8.82
C THR A 70 -22.08 -2.77 10.05
N THR A 71 -21.81 -3.89 10.70
CA THR A 71 -20.95 -3.90 11.87
C THR A 71 -19.48 -3.76 11.50
N PRO A 72 -18.66 -3.10 12.30
CA PRO A 72 -17.20 -3.04 12.09
C PRO A 72 -16.54 -4.40 11.91
N ALA A 73 -17.09 -5.44 12.57
CA ALA A 73 -16.61 -6.81 12.47
C ALA A 73 -16.77 -7.39 11.06
N THR A 74 -17.87 -7.12 10.39
CA THR A 74 -18.12 -7.56 9.00
C THR A 74 -17.11 -6.93 8.04
N VAL A 75 -16.85 -5.61 8.22
CA VAL A 75 -15.84 -4.90 7.43
C VAL A 75 -14.45 -5.50 7.65
N ALA A 76 -14.09 -5.76 8.91
CA ALA A 76 -12.80 -6.38 9.22
C ALA A 76 -12.65 -7.78 8.60
N THR A 77 -13.73 -8.58 8.60
CA THR A 77 -13.71 -9.91 7.97
C THR A 77 -13.46 -9.81 6.46
N ALA A 78 -14.11 -8.88 5.77
CA ALA A 78 -13.90 -8.66 4.33
C ALA A 78 -12.46 -8.23 4.01
N VAL A 79 -11.93 -7.26 4.78
CA VAL A 79 -10.55 -6.79 4.61
C VAL A 79 -9.55 -7.92 4.85
N THR A 80 -9.70 -8.65 5.95
CA THR A 80 -8.77 -9.74 6.31
C THR A 80 -8.82 -10.89 5.32
N ALA A 81 -10.00 -11.25 4.82
CA ALA A 81 -10.15 -12.27 3.77
C ALA A 81 -9.42 -11.86 2.48
N ALA A 82 -9.55 -10.60 2.06
CA ALA A 82 -8.86 -10.08 0.87
C ALA A 82 -7.33 -10.07 1.05
N LEU A 83 -6.82 -9.70 2.23
CA LEU A 83 -5.39 -9.73 2.53
C LEU A 83 -4.83 -11.16 2.56
N GLN A 84 -5.55 -12.10 3.19
CA GLN A 84 -5.16 -13.51 3.24
C GLN A 84 -5.15 -14.15 1.85
N ALA A 85 -6.11 -13.83 1.00
CA ALA A 85 -6.13 -14.29 -0.40
C ALA A 85 -4.87 -13.84 -1.16
N ALA A 86 -4.33 -12.67 -0.82
CA ALA A 86 -3.08 -12.14 -1.36
C ALA A 86 -1.82 -12.56 -0.57
N LYS A 87 -1.95 -13.47 0.39
CA LYS A 87 -0.86 -13.96 1.26
C LYS A 87 -0.20 -12.86 2.12
N LEU A 88 -0.94 -11.83 2.47
CA LEU A 88 -0.53 -10.83 3.44
C LEU A 88 -1.09 -11.21 4.82
N ASP A 89 -0.28 -11.02 5.87
CA ASP A 89 -0.68 -11.32 7.25
C ASP A 89 -1.53 -10.19 7.84
N PRO A 90 -2.83 -10.41 8.16
CA PRO A 90 -3.68 -9.39 8.75
C PRO A 90 -3.22 -8.88 10.12
N ASN A 91 -2.43 -9.68 10.86
CA ASN A 91 -1.93 -9.28 12.17
C ASN A 91 -0.89 -8.15 12.11
N GLN A 92 -0.33 -7.89 10.94
CA GLN A 92 0.61 -6.79 10.73
C GLN A 92 -0.07 -5.44 10.47
N ILE A 93 -1.40 -5.41 10.34
CA ILE A 93 -2.15 -4.17 10.17
C ILE A 93 -1.95 -3.28 11.39
N GLN A 94 -1.65 -2.01 11.12
CA GLN A 94 -1.51 -0.97 12.13
C GLN A 94 -2.64 0.05 11.99
N PRO A 95 -3.07 0.67 13.11
CA PRO A 95 -4.14 1.64 13.07
C PRO A 95 -3.71 2.89 12.29
N TYR A 96 -4.60 3.36 11.43
CA TYR A 96 -4.45 4.62 10.71
C TYR A 96 -5.80 5.31 10.67
N SER A 97 -5.85 6.51 11.24
CA SER A 97 -7.06 7.34 11.26
C SER A 97 -6.71 8.71 10.69
N PRO A 98 -6.99 8.95 9.40
CA PRO A 98 -6.89 10.28 8.83
C PRO A 98 -7.95 11.21 9.45
N ALA A 99 -7.73 12.52 9.34
CA ALA A 99 -8.71 13.49 9.77
C ALA A 99 -9.88 13.51 8.78
N PHE A 100 -11.09 13.18 9.27
CA PHE A 100 -12.31 13.21 8.48
C PHE A 100 -13.22 14.34 8.93
N VAL A 101 -13.98 14.89 8.00
CA VAL A 101 -15.13 15.73 8.27
C VAL A 101 -16.36 14.82 8.32
N PHE A 102 -17.16 14.92 9.37
CA PHE A 102 -18.33 14.08 9.55
C PHE A 102 -19.61 14.82 9.17
N CYS A 103 -20.56 14.06 8.65
CA CYS A 103 -21.91 14.57 8.48
C CYS A 103 -22.61 14.77 9.84
N PRO A 104 -23.61 15.68 9.93
CA PRO A 104 -24.36 15.91 11.17
C PRO A 104 -25.00 14.62 11.70
N GLY A 105 -24.85 14.36 13.01
CA GLY A 105 -25.41 13.19 13.66
C GLY A 105 -24.62 11.89 13.48
N ALA A 106 -23.41 11.96 12.96
CA ALA A 106 -22.56 10.79 12.76
C ALA A 106 -22.08 10.20 14.09
N PRO A 107 -22.05 8.86 14.20
CA PRO A 107 -21.36 8.20 15.28
C PRO A 107 -19.83 8.35 15.11
N PRO A 108 -19.04 8.27 16.18
CA PRO A 108 -17.60 8.28 16.06
C PRO A 108 -17.11 7.08 15.28
N CYS A 109 -15.91 7.22 14.69
CA CYS A 109 -15.23 6.08 14.07
C CYS A 109 -15.05 4.95 15.08
N SER A 110 -15.15 3.74 14.63
CA SER A 110 -14.87 2.54 15.40
C SER A 110 -13.63 1.83 14.85
N THR A 111 -12.81 1.33 15.76
CA THR A 111 -11.71 0.44 15.40
C THR A 111 -12.21 -0.99 15.52
N ALA A 112 -12.23 -1.70 14.40
CA ALA A 112 -12.57 -3.11 14.36
C ALA A 112 -11.37 -3.99 14.75
N ASN A 113 -11.57 -5.31 14.75
CA ASN A 113 -10.49 -6.27 14.90
C ASN A 113 -9.39 -5.97 13.87
N TYR A 114 -8.16 -6.32 14.20
CA TYR A 114 -6.96 -6.07 13.38
C TYR A 114 -6.66 -4.58 13.12
N ASN A 115 -7.01 -3.69 14.05
CA ASN A 115 -6.69 -2.26 13.96
C ASN A 115 -7.22 -1.55 12.67
N ILE A 116 -8.30 -2.07 12.09
CA ILE A 116 -8.95 -1.45 10.94
C ILE A 116 -9.90 -0.37 11.45
N THR A 117 -9.68 0.87 11.00
CA THR A 117 -10.55 2.00 11.33
C THR A 117 -11.70 2.06 10.34
N PHE A 118 -12.91 1.99 10.84
CA PHE A 118 -14.15 2.12 10.09
C PHE A 118 -14.92 3.34 10.56
N CYS A 119 -15.27 4.24 9.66
CA CYS A 119 -16.07 5.41 9.94
C CYS A 119 -17.30 5.43 9.03
N SER A 120 -18.46 5.58 9.63
CA SER A 120 -19.73 5.82 8.90
C SER A 120 -20.03 7.32 8.88
N ASN A 121 -20.86 7.74 7.92
CA ASN A 121 -21.30 9.13 7.75
C ASN A 121 -20.14 10.15 7.65
N VAL A 122 -19.08 9.79 6.94
CA VAL A 122 -17.99 10.70 6.60
C VAL A 122 -18.43 11.55 5.41
N GLN A 123 -18.15 12.84 5.48
CA GLN A 123 -18.38 13.73 4.34
C GLN A 123 -17.37 13.40 3.24
N LEU A 124 -17.87 12.98 2.09
CA LEU A 124 -17.04 12.67 0.93
C LEU A 124 -16.50 13.96 0.31
N THR A 125 -15.23 13.96 -0.01
CA THR A 125 -14.58 15.07 -0.73
C THR A 125 -14.29 14.67 -2.17
N PRO A 126 -14.50 15.57 -3.14
CA PRO A 126 -15.09 16.91 -2.99
C PRO A 126 -16.60 16.85 -2.77
N ALA A 127 -17.14 17.81 -2.01
CA ALA A 127 -18.56 18.05 -1.93
C ALA A 127 -19.04 18.44 -3.34
N THR A 128 -19.74 17.54 -4.02
CA THR A 128 -20.10 17.71 -5.44
C THR A 128 -21.22 18.71 -5.67
N SER A 129 -21.82 19.23 -4.60
CA SER A 129 -22.88 20.24 -4.70
C SER A 129 -22.84 21.21 -3.52
N PRO A 130 -22.87 22.53 -3.77
CA PRO A 130 -23.02 23.50 -2.70
C PRO A 130 -24.38 23.32 -2.05
N GLY A 131 -24.40 22.88 -0.80
CA GLY A 131 -25.59 22.85 0.05
C GLY A 131 -25.99 21.52 0.67
N VAL A 132 -25.64 20.36 0.09
CA VAL A 132 -25.96 19.06 0.68
C VAL A 132 -24.70 18.21 0.79
N PRO A 133 -24.20 17.92 2.01
CA PRO A 133 -23.04 17.05 2.17
C PRO A 133 -23.39 15.62 1.71
N VAL A 134 -22.61 15.08 0.82
CA VAL A 134 -22.71 13.67 0.44
C VAL A 134 -21.98 12.85 1.50
N CYS A 135 -22.71 11.99 2.19
CA CYS A 135 -22.17 11.16 3.25
C CYS A 135 -21.85 9.76 2.75
N GLY A 136 -20.86 9.16 3.32
CA GLY A 136 -20.41 7.83 2.95
C GLY A 136 -19.70 7.12 4.10
N VAL A 137 -19.07 6.03 3.75
CA VAL A 137 -18.23 5.21 4.66
C VAL A 137 -16.78 5.31 4.27
N THR A 138 -15.92 5.19 5.26
CA THR A 138 -14.47 5.13 5.06
C THR A 138 -13.89 3.93 5.78
N VAL A 139 -12.99 3.23 5.11
CA VAL A 139 -12.17 2.17 5.68
C VAL A 139 -10.71 2.58 5.54
N SER A 140 -10.00 2.66 6.66
CA SER A 140 -8.59 3.07 6.67
C SER A 140 -7.75 2.21 7.59
N PHE A 141 -6.54 1.90 7.15
CA PHE A 141 -5.50 1.21 7.90
C PHE A 141 -4.13 1.41 7.25
N GLN A 142 -3.08 1.00 7.93
CA GLN A 142 -1.74 1.00 7.35
C GLN A 142 -1.11 -0.39 7.48
N TYR A 143 -0.21 -0.68 6.56
CA TYR A 143 0.50 -1.95 6.50
C TYR A 143 2.01 -1.72 6.41
N PRO A 144 2.82 -2.35 7.29
CA PRO A 144 4.26 -2.20 7.24
C PRO A 144 4.83 -2.97 6.04
N TYR A 145 5.61 -2.30 5.25
CA TYR A 145 6.39 -2.90 4.18
C TYR A 145 7.87 -2.77 4.50
N SER A 146 8.53 -3.89 4.68
CA SER A 146 9.97 -3.91 4.92
C SER A 146 10.71 -4.45 3.70
N PHE A 147 11.78 -3.78 3.32
CA PHE A 147 12.72 -4.30 2.34
C PHE A 147 14.14 -4.22 2.89
N SER A 148 14.94 -5.22 2.57
CA SER A 148 16.35 -5.27 2.95
C SER A 148 17.22 -5.21 1.70
N LEU A 149 18.26 -4.40 1.76
CA LEU A 149 19.28 -4.36 0.73
C LEU A 149 20.36 -5.43 1.01
N PRO A 150 20.99 -6.00 -0.02
CA PRO A 150 22.01 -7.02 0.15
C PRO A 150 23.33 -6.47 0.73
N PHE A 151 23.40 -5.15 0.93
CA PHE A 151 24.58 -4.48 1.49
C PHE A 151 24.15 -3.41 2.51
N PRO A 152 24.96 -3.21 3.59
CA PRO A 152 24.67 -2.16 4.56
C PRO A 152 24.94 -0.79 3.94
N ILE A 153 24.03 0.17 4.18
CA ILE A 153 24.24 1.57 3.76
C ILE A 153 24.80 2.36 4.93
N PRO A 154 26.07 2.81 4.89
CA PRO A 154 26.57 3.78 5.85
C PRO A 154 25.83 5.13 5.65
N PRO A 155 25.45 5.88 6.73
CA PRO A 155 25.80 5.65 8.15
C PRO A 155 24.74 4.86 8.93
N TYR A 156 23.69 4.34 8.30
CA TYR A 156 22.52 3.78 8.99
C TYR A 156 22.71 2.38 9.58
N GLY A 157 23.78 1.68 9.26
CA GLY A 157 24.15 0.38 9.86
C GLY A 157 23.14 -0.77 9.66
N SER A 158 21.92 -0.49 9.23
CA SER A 158 20.87 -1.48 8.96
C SER A 158 20.60 -1.60 7.47
N ASN A 159 20.38 -2.82 7.02
CA ASN A 159 20.02 -3.12 5.63
C ASN A 159 18.51 -3.06 5.41
N ALA A 160 17.73 -2.83 6.47
CA ALA A 160 16.28 -2.89 6.43
C ALA A 160 15.65 -1.50 6.49
N PHE A 161 14.75 -1.24 5.55
CA PHE A 161 13.93 -0.04 5.52
C PHE A 161 12.48 -0.45 5.76
N ASN A 162 11.81 0.29 6.66
CA ASN A 162 10.41 0.09 6.97
C ASN A 162 9.60 1.26 6.41
N LEU A 163 8.68 0.97 5.51
CA LEU A 163 7.75 1.92 4.94
C LEU A 163 6.34 1.58 5.40
N GLN A 164 5.59 2.57 5.87
CA GLN A 164 4.18 2.40 6.21
C GLN A 164 3.32 2.72 4.99
N LEU A 165 2.74 1.70 4.39
CA LEU A 165 1.82 1.85 3.28
C LEU A 165 0.42 2.10 3.84
N LYS A 166 -0.20 3.21 3.45
CA LYS A 166 -1.51 3.62 3.92
C LYS A 166 -2.57 3.26 2.90
N ALA A 167 -3.68 2.70 3.36
CA ALA A 167 -4.88 2.50 2.58
C ALA A 167 -6.00 3.32 3.21
N ASP A 168 -6.69 4.10 2.38
CA ASP A 168 -7.85 4.91 2.75
C ASP A 168 -8.82 4.90 1.56
N VAL A 169 -9.97 4.29 1.78
CA VAL A 169 -11.00 4.15 0.74
C VAL A 169 -12.31 4.71 1.26
N GLN A 170 -12.86 5.63 0.50
CA GLN A 170 -14.15 6.25 0.78
C GLN A 170 -15.18 5.79 -0.25
N MET A 171 -16.36 5.41 0.22
CA MET A 171 -17.48 5.01 -0.63
C MET A 171 -18.75 5.72 -0.22
N LYS A 172 -19.59 6.08 -1.22
CA LYS A 172 -20.89 6.66 -0.96
C LYS A 172 -21.80 5.60 -0.34
N GLY A 173 -22.40 5.91 0.82
CA GLY A 173 -23.42 5.08 1.42
C GLY A 173 -24.69 5.09 0.53
N GLN A 174 -25.30 3.95 0.36
CA GLN A 174 -26.60 3.81 -0.33
C GLN A 174 -27.72 3.65 0.70
N TYR A 175 -27.81 4.60 1.64
CA TYR A 175 -28.83 4.59 2.69
C TYR A 175 -30.09 5.29 2.21
#